data_9c9a777a933dd1fae4e2de9ba00e46e4
#
_entry.id   9c9a777a933dd1fae4e2de9ba00e46e4
#
_cell.length_a   1.000
_cell.length_b   1.000
_cell.length_c   1.000
_cell.angle_alpha   90.00
_cell.angle_beta   90.00
_cell.angle_gamma   90.00
#
_symmetry.space_group_name_H-M   'P 1'
#
loop_
_entity.id
_entity.type
_entity.pdbx_description
1 polymer ?
#
loop_
_entity_poly.entity_id
_entity_poly.type
_entity_poly.pdbx_seq_one_letter_code
_entity_poly.pdbx_strand_id
1 'polypeptide(L)'
;LGESPGTVVAGAPRGALGGLVDRTLTAARHGPQGVVLRVAALAVAAIGAAWIHRVNDPGVLCPLRAFTGIPCPLCGGTTVFIELGSGRPGQAVLANPVALTGAVALVLAPLGTGRRWWALQPTTRAWMLGTALVGSELWQLVRFGVLRV
;
A
#
# COMPACT_ATOMS: atom_id res chain seq x y z
N LEU A 1 -37.37 -43.59 3.87
CA LEU A 1 -36.18 -44.42 3.76
C LEU A 1 -35.57 -44.20 2.39
N GLY A 2 -34.58 -43.37 2.22
CA GLY A 2 -33.89 -43.09 0.99
C GLY A 2 -32.77 -42.10 1.26
N GLU A 3 -31.63 -42.58 1.79
CA GLU A 3 -30.40 -41.84 1.86
C GLU A 3 -29.90 -41.60 0.45
N SER A 4 -29.84 -40.31 0.06
CA SER A 4 -29.13 -39.90 -1.14
C SER A 4 -27.62 -39.92 -0.85
N PRO A 5 -26.79 -40.68 -1.59
CA PRO A 5 -25.36 -40.60 -1.45
C PRO A 5 -24.88 -39.25 -1.95
N GLY A 6 -24.37 -38.42 -1.01
CA GLY A 6 -23.73 -37.15 -1.33
C GLY A 6 -22.59 -37.40 -2.33
N THR A 7 -22.73 -36.83 -3.50
CA THR A 7 -21.68 -36.80 -4.52
C THR A 7 -20.53 -35.93 -4.00
N VAL A 8 -19.52 -36.58 -3.44
CA VAL A 8 -18.23 -35.97 -3.17
C VAL A 8 -17.63 -35.61 -4.52
N VAL A 9 -17.73 -34.34 -4.90
CA VAL A 9 -17.00 -33.82 -6.06
C VAL A 9 -15.52 -33.89 -5.70
N ALA A 10 -14.89 -34.99 -6.13
CA ALA A 10 -13.45 -35.17 -6.04
C ALA A 10 -12.81 -33.99 -6.79
N GLY A 11 -12.14 -33.11 -6.05
CA GLY A 11 -11.41 -31.96 -6.62
C GLY A 11 -10.45 -32.49 -7.68
N ALA A 12 -10.58 -31.98 -8.89
CA ALA A 12 -9.69 -32.32 -10.00
C ALA A 12 -8.24 -32.20 -9.56
N PRO A 13 -7.34 -33.13 -9.88
CA PRO A 13 -5.93 -33.03 -9.54
C PRO A 13 -5.38 -31.75 -10.19
N ARG A 14 -4.98 -30.79 -9.36
CA ARG A 14 -4.26 -29.61 -9.83
C ARG A 14 -3.02 -30.12 -10.52
N GLY A 15 -2.95 -29.97 -11.85
CA GLY A 15 -1.85 -30.50 -12.65
C GLY A 15 -0.51 -30.04 -12.08
N ALA A 16 0.55 -30.82 -12.26
CA ALA A 16 1.89 -30.53 -11.74
C ALA A 16 2.38 -29.09 -12.02
N LEU A 17 1.97 -28.52 -13.16
CA LEU A 17 2.18 -27.12 -13.53
C LEU A 17 1.48 -26.13 -12.58
N GLY A 18 0.22 -26.40 -12.20
CA GLY A 18 -0.49 -25.55 -11.25
C GLY A 18 0.15 -25.56 -9.86
N GLY A 19 0.63 -26.71 -9.41
CA GLY A 19 1.36 -26.84 -8.14
C GLY A 19 2.74 -26.16 -8.16
N LEU A 20 3.45 -26.20 -9.29
CA LEU A 20 4.71 -25.49 -9.48
C LEU A 20 4.49 -23.96 -9.49
N VAL A 21 3.51 -23.50 -10.24
CA VAL A 21 3.15 -22.07 -10.29
C VAL A 21 2.74 -21.56 -8.90
N ASP A 22 1.93 -22.31 -8.16
CA ASP A 22 1.51 -21.93 -6.81
C ASP A 22 2.70 -21.89 -5.82
N ARG A 23 3.60 -22.87 -5.90
CA ARG A 23 4.85 -22.89 -5.09
C ARG A 23 5.79 -21.74 -5.42
N THR A 24 5.97 -21.42 -6.71
CA THR A 24 6.83 -20.31 -7.13
C THR A 24 6.24 -18.96 -6.74
N LEU A 25 4.93 -18.79 -6.88
CA LEU A 25 4.23 -17.58 -6.44
C LEU A 25 4.26 -17.44 -4.91
N THR A 26 4.16 -18.54 -4.18
CA THR A 26 4.23 -18.52 -2.72
C THR A 26 5.66 -18.24 -2.24
N ALA A 27 6.66 -18.82 -2.87
CA ALA A 27 8.08 -18.53 -2.57
C ALA A 27 8.45 -17.09 -2.92
N ALA A 28 7.95 -16.54 -4.04
CA ALA A 28 8.17 -15.16 -4.44
C ALA A 28 7.49 -14.14 -3.48
N ARG A 29 6.50 -14.56 -2.71
CA ARG A 29 5.83 -13.70 -1.73
C ARG A 29 6.61 -13.52 -0.43
N HIS A 30 7.58 -14.38 -0.14
CA HIS A 30 8.36 -14.39 1.10
C HIS A 30 9.87 -14.27 0.80
N GLY A 31 10.61 -13.64 1.70
CA GLY A 31 12.05 -13.45 1.57
C GLY A 31 12.47 -12.33 0.60
N PRO A 32 13.74 -12.32 0.17
CA PRO A 32 14.30 -11.24 -0.63
C PRO A 32 13.64 -11.09 -2.01
N GLN A 33 13.21 -12.20 -2.62
CA GLN A 33 12.48 -12.18 -3.90
C GLN A 33 11.14 -11.43 -3.79
N GLY A 34 10.43 -11.61 -2.66
CA GLY A 34 9.21 -10.87 -2.39
C GLY A 34 9.44 -9.37 -2.24
N VAL A 35 10.58 -8.97 -1.69
CA VAL A 35 10.98 -7.56 -1.62
C VAL A 35 11.22 -7.00 -3.01
N VAL A 36 12.02 -7.69 -3.82
CA VAL A 36 12.33 -7.26 -5.21
C VAL A 36 11.05 -7.07 -6.02
N LEU A 37 10.12 -8.03 -5.95
CA LEU A 37 8.85 -7.95 -6.67
C LEU A 37 8.03 -6.73 -6.23
N ARG A 38 7.97 -6.45 -4.93
CA ARG A 38 7.22 -5.30 -4.39
C ARG A 38 7.89 -3.97 -4.73
N VAL A 39 9.22 -3.90 -4.67
CA VAL A 39 9.97 -2.72 -5.12
C VAL A 39 9.71 -2.47 -6.60
N ALA A 40 9.78 -3.51 -7.44
CA ALA A 40 9.50 -3.38 -8.87
C ALA A 40 8.06 -2.91 -9.12
N ALA A 41 7.08 -3.49 -8.44
CA ALA A 41 5.68 -3.09 -8.57
C ALA A 41 5.45 -1.63 -8.13
N LEU A 42 6.04 -1.22 -7.01
CA LEU A 42 5.94 0.16 -6.54
C LEU A 42 6.69 1.15 -7.44
N ALA A 43 7.85 0.75 -7.99
CA ALA A 43 8.57 1.57 -8.97
C ALA A 43 7.75 1.78 -10.25
N VAL A 44 7.16 0.72 -10.79
CA VAL A 44 6.26 0.82 -11.95
C VAL A 44 5.06 1.73 -11.64
N ALA A 45 4.44 1.56 -10.48
CA ALA A 45 3.33 2.41 -10.04
C ALA A 45 3.76 3.88 -9.90
N ALA A 46 4.94 4.14 -9.33
CA ALA A 46 5.47 5.49 -9.16
C ALA A 46 5.80 6.16 -10.51
N ILE A 47 6.47 5.43 -11.41
CA ILE A 47 6.78 5.93 -12.75
C ILE A 47 5.49 6.19 -13.54
N GLY A 48 4.52 5.26 -13.46
CA GLY A 48 3.22 5.42 -14.10
C GLY A 48 2.46 6.64 -13.56
N ALA A 49 2.42 6.84 -12.25
CA ALA A 49 1.81 8.00 -11.62
C ALA A 49 2.47 9.31 -12.05
N ALA A 50 3.82 9.34 -12.08
CA ALA A 50 4.57 10.50 -12.53
C ALA A 50 4.32 10.80 -14.01
N TRP A 51 4.23 9.77 -14.85
CA TRP A 51 3.94 9.92 -16.27
C TRP A 51 2.53 10.45 -16.52
N ILE A 52 1.51 9.86 -15.87
CA ILE A 52 0.12 10.31 -15.98
C ILE A 52 -0.01 11.77 -15.53
N HIS A 53 0.63 12.13 -14.42
CA HIS A 53 0.62 13.51 -13.92
C HIS A 53 1.25 14.51 -14.89
N ARG A 54 2.29 14.09 -15.66
CA ARG A 54 2.93 14.96 -16.67
C ARG A 54 2.07 15.14 -17.91
N VAL A 55 1.34 14.10 -18.31
CA VAL A 55 0.54 14.10 -19.56
C VAL A 55 -0.84 14.71 -19.34
N ASN A 56 -1.44 14.41 -18.20
CA ASN A 56 -2.81 14.81 -17.87
C ASN A 56 -2.91 15.04 -16.37
N ASP A 57 -2.56 16.26 -15.93
CA ASP A 57 -2.67 16.61 -14.51
C ASP A 57 -4.14 16.57 -14.06
N PRO A 58 -4.56 15.54 -13.30
CA PRO A 58 -5.94 15.41 -12.86
C PRO A 58 -6.34 16.41 -11.76
N GLY A 59 -5.45 17.32 -11.39
CA GLY A 59 -5.71 18.31 -10.36
C GLY A 59 -5.88 17.68 -8.96
N VAL A 60 -6.92 18.10 -8.23
CA VAL A 60 -7.19 17.61 -6.87
C VAL A 60 -7.88 16.26 -6.90
N LEU A 61 -7.12 15.17 -6.68
CA LEU A 61 -7.64 13.80 -6.67
C LEU A 61 -8.41 13.44 -5.39
N CYS A 62 -8.29 14.23 -4.33
CA CYS A 62 -8.97 13.99 -3.07
C CYS A 62 -10.37 14.60 -3.08
N PRO A 63 -11.46 13.79 -3.05
CA PRO A 63 -12.82 14.33 -3.05
C PRO A 63 -13.11 15.16 -1.79
N LEU A 64 -12.60 14.76 -0.63
CA LEU A 64 -12.79 15.53 0.60
C LEU A 64 -12.21 16.94 0.44
N ARG A 65 -10.99 17.05 -0.07
CA ARG A 65 -10.35 18.35 -0.31
C ARG A 65 -11.04 19.14 -1.42
N ALA A 66 -11.56 18.48 -2.45
CA ALA A 66 -12.29 19.15 -3.52
C ALA A 66 -13.59 19.80 -3.04
N PHE A 67 -14.31 19.15 -2.11
CA PHE A 67 -15.60 19.65 -1.61
C PHE A 67 -15.48 20.55 -0.37
N THR A 68 -14.54 20.27 0.54
CA THR A 68 -14.43 20.97 1.83
C THR A 68 -13.22 21.90 1.95
N GLY A 69 -12.26 21.80 1.03
CA GLY A 69 -10.98 22.49 1.15
C GLY A 69 -10.03 21.87 2.19
N ILE A 70 -10.49 20.94 3.03
CA ILE A 70 -9.73 20.31 4.11
C ILE A 70 -8.96 19.11 3.52
N PRO A 71 -7.62 19.04 3.70
CA PRO A 71 -6.86 17.88 3.28
C PRO A 71 -7.25 16.66 4.13
N CYS A 72 -7.28 15.46 3.56
CA CYS A 72 -7.47 14.22 4.33
C CYS A 72 -6.11 13.63 4.75
N PRO A 73 -6.06 12.70 5.72
CA PRO A 73 -4.81 12.09 6.19
C PRO A 73 -4.00 11.40 5.07
N LEU A 74 -4.67 10.96 4.01
CA LEU A 74 -4.06 10.33 2.83
C LEU A 74 -3.72 11.32 1.72
N CYS A 75 -4.05 12.62 1.89
CA CYS A 75 -3.64 13.66 0.96
C CYS A 75 -2.12 13.66 0.81
N GLY A 76 -1.65 13.77 -0.43
CA GLY A 76 -0.22 13.67 -0.73
C GLY A 76 0.30 12.23 -0.89
N GLY A 77 -0.50 11.19 -0.62
CA GLY A 77 -0.11 9.81 -0.90
C GLY A 77 0.22 9.59 -2.38
N THR A 78 -0.64 10.06 -3.28
CA THR A 78 -0.36 10.04 -4.73
C THR A 78 0.87 10.89 -5.07
N THR A 79 1.02 12.05 -4.42
CA THR A 79 2.18 12.93 -4.61
C THR A 79 3.48 12.22 -4.21
N VAL A 80 3.48 11.39 -3.16
CA VAL A 80 4.65 10.57 -2.79
C VAL A 80 5.09 9.71 -3.98
N PHE A 81 4.17 9.04 -4.66
CA PHE A 81 4.49 8.21 -5.83
C PHE A 81 4.96 9.05 -7.02
N ILE A 82 4.33 10.18 -7.28
CA ILE A 82 4.72 11.10 -8.36
C ILE A 82 6.15 11.61 -8.13
N GLU A 83 6.48 12.02 -6.91
CA GLU A 83 7.80 12.54 -6.55
C GLU A 83 8.87 11.44 -6.59
N LEU A 84 8.57 10.24 -6.09
CA LEU A 84 9.46 9.08 -6.20
C LEU A 84 9.72 8.70 -7.66
N GLY A 85 8.67 8.62 -8.48
CA GLY A 85 8.79 8.30 -9.91
C GLY A 85 9.49 9.40 -10.72
N SER A 86 9.53 10.62 -10.19
CA SER A 86 10.27 11.76 -10.76
C SER A 86 11.71 11.87 -10.22
N GLY A 87 12.15 10.93 -9.37
CA GLY A 87 13.51 10.92 -8.80
C GLY A 87 13.74 11.98 -7.71
N ARG A 88 12.68 12.43 -7.03
CA ARG A 88 12.75 13.46 -5.99
C ARG A 88 12.33 12.93 -4.62
N PRO A 89 13.12 12.02 -3.99
CA PRO A 89 12.72 11.36 -2.74
C PRO A 89 12.53 12.34 -1.58
N GLY A 90 13.28 13.43 -1.52
CA GLY A 90 13.09 14.46 -0.49
C GLY A 90 11.70 15.11 -0.56
N GLN A 91 11.20 15.38 -1.76
CA GLN A 91 9.85 15.92 -1.94
C GLN A 91 8.78 14.88 -1.60
N ALA A 92 9.05 13.60 -1.84
CA ALA A 92 8.15 12.52 -1.44
C ALA A 92 7.98 12.45 0.09
N VAL A 93 9.08 12.60 0.86
CA VAL A 93 9.02 12.70 2.34
C VAL A 93 8.15 13.87 2.77
N LEU A 94 8.38 15.05 2.19
CA LEU A 94 7.62 16.25 2.50
C LEU A 94 6.16 16.16 2.06
N ALA A 95 5.86 15.38 1.04
CA ALA A 95 4.49 15.19 0.57
C ALA A 95 3.62 14.48 1.61
N ASN A 96 4.06 13.33 2.10
CA ASN A 96 3.40 12.61 3.20
C ASN A 96 4.37 11.58 3.80
N PRO A 97 5.04 11.88 4.93
CA PRO A 97 6.00 10.98 5.56
C PRO A 97 5.35 9.68 6.04
N VAL A 98 4.08 9.73 6.47
CA VAL A 98 3.35 8.56 6.94
C VAL A 98 3.04 7.60 5.79
N ALA A 99 2.58 8.12 4.65
CA ALA A 99 2.32 7.31 3.46
C ALA A 99 3.62 6.67 2.93
N LEU A 100 4.72 7.41 2.93
CA LEU A 100 6.04 6.88 2.55
C LEU A 100 6.49 5.77 3.50
N THR A 101 6.36 5.97 4.82
CA THR A 101 6.69 4.94 5.82
C THR A 101 5.84 3.69 5.63
N GLY A 102 4.55 3.84 5.35
CA GLY A 102 3.65 2.74 5.02
C GLY A 102 4.09 1.96 3.78
N ALA A 103 4.51 2.67 2.71
CA ALA A 103 5.03 2.04 1.50
C ALA A 103 6.32 1.24 1.78
N VAL A 104 7.25 1.80 2.55
CA VAL A 104 8.47 1.10 2.98
C VAL A 104 8.14 -0.13 3.83
N ALA A 105 7.22 -0.01 4.79
CA ALA A 105 6.79 -1.14 5.61
C ALA A 105 6.16 -2.27 4.76
N LEU A 106 5.40 -1.91 3.72
CA LEU A 106 4.81 -2.86 2.77
C LEU A 106 5.89 -3.60 1.96
N VAL A 107 6.93 -2.89 1.53
CA VAL A 107 8.09 -3.48 0.83
C VAL A 107 8.81 -4.47 1.73
N LEU A 108 9.05 -4.10 2.99
CA LEU A 108 9.78 -4.91 3.96
C LEU A 108 8.94 -6.04 4.58
N ALA A 109 7.63 -6.08 4.34
CA ALA A 109 6.75 -7.09 4.92
C ALA A 109 7.19 -8.56 4.69
N PRO A 110 7.77 -8.95 3.51
CA PRO A 110 8.26 -10.30 3.29
C PRO A 110 9.46 -10.70 4.16
N LEU A 111 10.22 -9.74 4.69
CA LEU A 111 11.37 -9.97 5.58
C LEU A 111 10.96 -10.29 7.03
N GLY A 112 9.67 -10.49 7.30
CA GLY A 112 9.15 -10.85 8.60
C GLY A 112 8.49 -9.69 9.37
N THR A 113 8.56 -8.44 8.88
CA THR A 113 7.85 -7.32 9.48
C THR A 113 6.34 -7.52 9.40
N GLY A 114 5.83 -8.09 8.31
CA GLY A 114 4.42 -8.46 8.16
C GLY A 114 3.98 -9.46 9.23
N ARG A 115 4.78 -10.50 9.49
CA ARG A 115 4.47 -11.49 10.54
C ARG A 115 4.48 -10.86 11.93
N ARG A 116 5.45 -9.99 12.23
CA ARG A 116 5.50 -9.24 13.50
C ARG A 116 4.29 -8.35 13.66
N TRP A 117 3.88 -7.67 12.60
CA TRP A 117 2.67 -6.85 12.60
C TRP A 117 1.42 -7.66 12.96
N TRP A 118 1.25 -8.84 12.35
CA TRP A 118 0.10 -9.69 12.64
C TRP A 118 0.16 -10.37 14.00
N ALA A 119 1.35 -10.48 14.61
CA ALA A 119 1.53 -10.97 15.97
C ALA A 119 1.14 -9.94 17.05
N LEU A 120 1.03 -8.63 16.69
CA LEU A 120 0.57 -7.60 17.61
C LEU A 120 -0.92 -7.76 17.92
N GLN A 121 -1.31 -7.36 19.13
CA GLN A 121 -2.71 -7.34 19.52
C GLN A 121 -3.53 -6.39 18.61
N PRO A 122 -4.80 -6.71 18.29
CA PRO A 122 -5.65 -5.88 17.43
C PRO A 122 -5.76 -4.44 17.94
N THR A 123 -5.86 -4.26 19.25
CA THR A 123 -5.92 -2.94 19.90
C THR A 123 -4.66 -2.13 19.66
N THR A 124 -3.48 -2.75 19.82
CA THR A 124 -2.19 -2.08 19.55
C THR A 124 -2.09 -1.64 18.09
N ARG A 125 -2.49 -2.50 17.15
CA ARG A 125 -2.52 -2.14 15.72
C ARG A 125 -3.47 -0.97 15.44
N ALA A 126 -4.66 -0.99 16.07
CA ALA A 126 -5.64 0.10 15.92
C ALA A 126 -5.08 1.43 16.45
N TRP A 127 -4.42 1.42 17.61
CA TRP A 127 -3.76 2.61 18.15
C TRP A 127 -2.62 3.11 17.26
N MET A 128 -1.77 2.22 16.76
CA MET A 128 -0.67 2.59 15.85
C MET A 128 -1.21 3.21 14.55
N LEU A 129 -2.25 2.63 13.97
CA LEU A 129 -2.87 3.18 12.76
C LEU A 129 -3.58 4.51 13.06
N GLY A 130 -4.32 4.59 14.18
CA GLY A 130 -4.99 5.82 14.59
C GLY A 130 -4.01 6.97 14.80
N THR A 131 -2.92 6.75 15.54
CA THR A 131 -1.90 7.77 15.75
C THR A 131 -1.18 8.16 14.46
N ALA A 132 -0.92 7.21 13.58
CA ALA A 132 -0.35 7.50 12.27
C ALA A 132 -1.30 8.35 11.39
N LEU A 133 -2.59 8.06 11.39
CA LEU A 133 -3.59 8.85 10.66
C LEU A 133 -3.72 10.26 11.23
N VAL A 134 -3.79 10.40 12.55
CA VAL A 134 -3.83 11.73 13.20
C VAL A 134 -2.56 12.52 12.91
N GLY A 135 -1.39 11.89 13.02
CA GLY A 135 -0.11 12.53 12.69
C GLY A 135 -0.03 12.96 11.22
N SER A 136 -0.54 12.11 10.32
CA SER A 136 -0.62 12.45 8.89
C SER A 136 -1.55 13.63 8.64
N GLU A 137 -2.72 13.67 9.30
CA GLU A 137 -3.66 14.79 9.19
C GLU A 137 -3.03 16.10 9.67
N LEU A 138 -2.43 16.11 10.86
CA LEU A 138 -1.74 17.27 11.40
C LEU A 138 -0.65 17.77 10.44
N TRP A 139 0.15 16.85 9.88
CA TRP A 139 1.15 17.20 8.88
C TRP A 139 0.53 17.88 7.66
N GLN A 140 -0.56 17.34 7.13
CA GLN A 140 -1.23 17.93 5.97
C GLN A 140 -1.86 19.29 6.29
N LEU A 141 -2.46 19.46 7.46
CA LEU A 141 -3.02 20.75 7.90
C LEU A 141 -1.95 21.84 7.99
N VAL A 142 -0.76 21.52 8.51
CA VAL A 142 0.38 22.44 8.54
C VAL A 142 0.89 22.70 7.13
N ARG A 143 1.10 21.65 6.33
CA ARG A 143 1.63 21.76 4.96
C ARG A 143 0.76 22.62 4.05
N PHE A 144 -0.56 22.53 4.18
CA PHE A 144 -1.51 23.30 3.39
C PHE A 144 -1.85 24.67 4.01
N GLY A 145 -1.21 25.04 5.13
CA GLY A 145 -1.37 26.34 5.78
C GLY A 145 -2.74 26.54 6.43
N VAL A 146 -3.48 25.45 6.69
CA VAL A 146 -4.74 25.49 7.44
C VAL A 146 -4.45 25.78 8.92
N LEU A 147 -3.41 25.14 9.46
CA LEU A 147 -2.84 25.49 10.75
C LEU A 147 -1.58 26.35 10.51
N ARG A 148 -1.64 27.62 10.90
CA ARG A 148 -0.48 28.50 10.96
C ARG A 148 0.20 28.28 12.31
N VAL A 149 1.33 27.60 12.31
CA VAL A 149 2.23 27.48 13.47
C VAL A 149 3.30 28.55 13.37
#